data_c2cb179931bd6b0687f24dbe4ada6e51
#
_entry.id   c2cb179931bd6b0687f24dbe4ada6e51
#
_cell.length_a   1.000
_cell.length_b   1.000
_cell.length_c   1.000
_cell.angle_alpha   90.00
_cell.angle_beta   90.00
_cell.angle_gamma   90.00
#
_symmetry.space_group_name_H-M   'P 1'
#
loop_
_entity.id
_entity.type
_entity.pdbx_description
1 polymer ?
#
loop_
_entity_poly.entity_id
_entity_poly.type
_entity_poly.pdbx_seq_one_letter_code
_entity_poly.pdbx_strand_id
1 'polypeptide(L)'
;ENRVVFMGNSITEGWSNFNPDFFINNPFVNRGISGQTTPQMLIRFKPDVVNLKPTAVVILAGINDIAGNTGPMEIENIAENIFSMSEIALSNNIEVFICSVLPAKAFPWSPSIKNVAKKVIELNLLLKDYCLKNNIQYVDYHSVMDDGNGGLKVPEHTTENDLVHPNKDGYKVMEGVILNFLASK
;
A
#
# COMPACT_ATOMS: atom_id res chain seq x y z
N GLU A 1 2.07 0.98 -23.50
CA GLU A 1 3.12 0.01 -23.30
C GLU A 1 3.83 0.18 -21.99
N ASN A 2 4.16 1.18 -21.35
CA ASN A 2 4.84 1.31 -20.05
C ASN A 2 3.86 1.30 -18.86
N ARG A 3 2.95 0.34 -18.82
CA ARG A 3 1.92 0.27 -17.79
C ARG A 3 2.51 -0.02 -16.41
N VAL A 4 2.06 0.73 -15.39
CA VAL A 4 2.32 0.47 -13.96
C VAL A 4 1.01 0.09 -13.29
N VAL A 5 0.98 -1.04 -12.60
CA VAL A 5 -0.20 -1.50 -11.85
C VAL A 5 -0.05 -1.09 -10.38
N PHE A 6 -1.08 -0.46 -9.84
CA PHE A 6 -1.21 -0.14 -8.41
C PHE A 6 -2.11 -1.19 -7.76
N MET A 7 -1.50 -2.11 -7.04
CA MET A 7 -2.15 -3.21 -6.34
C MET A 7 -2.38 -2.84 -4.87
N GLY A 8 -3.63 -2.94 -4.40
CA GLY A 8 -3.93 -2.56 -3.02
C GLY A 8 -5.39 -2.79 -2.60
N ASN A 9 -5.77 -2.10 -1.55
CA ASN A 9 -7.09 -2.13 -0.91
C ASN A 9 -7.89 -0.84 -1.17
N SER A 10 -8.76 -0.45 -0.21
CA SER A 10 -9.55 0.79 -0.27
C SER A 10 -8.71 2.06 -0.44
N ILE A 11 -7.52 2.11 0.12
CA ILE A 11 -6.61 3.26 -0.04
C ILE A 11 -6.21 3.41 -1.50
N THR A 12 -5.88 2.33 -2.18
CA THR A 12 -5.57 2.35 -3.63
C THR A 12 -6.83 2.60 -4.46
N GLU A 13 -7.95 1.93 -4.17
CA GLU A 13 -9.22 2.13 -4.89
C GLU A 13 -9.70 3.58 -4.80
N GLY A 14 -9.72 4.15 -3.59
CA GLY A 14 -10.17 5.52 -3.33
C GLY A 14 -9.31 6.59 -4.00
N TRP A 15 -8.06 6.29 -4.29
CA TRP A 15 -7.16 7.22 -4.96
C TRP A 15 -7.71 7.72 -6.31
N SER A 16 -8.27 6.82 -7.11
CA SER A 16 -8.91 7.19 -8.39
C SER A 16 -10.17 8.06 -8.21
N ASN A 17 -10.82 8.01 -7.04
CA ASN A 17 -11.98 8.83 -6.74
C ASN A 17 -11.59 10.25 -6.34
N PHE A 18 -10.50 10.40 -5.58
CA PHE A 18 -10.04 11.69 -5.09
C PHE A 18 -9.16 12.44 -6.09
N ASN A 19 -8.28 11.74 -6.80
CA ASN A 19 -7.34 12.30 -7.77
C ASN A 19 -7.34 11.47 -9.07
N PRO A 20 -8.45 11.48 -9.85
CA PRO A 20 -8.57 10.65 -11.07
C PRO A 20 -7.50 10.99 -12.12
N ASP A 21 -7.08 12.24 -12.19
CA ASP A 21 -6.08 12.70 -13.15
C ASP A 21 -4.72 12.01 -13.00
N PHE A 22 -4.38 11.57 -11.80
CA PHE A 22 -3.17 10.79 -11.55
C PHE A 22 -3.13 9.49 -12.34
N PHE A 23 -4.27 8.83 -12.49
CA PHE A 23 -4.38 7.60 -13.27
C PHE A 23 -4.68 7.85 -14.75
N ILE A 24 -5.48 8.87 -15.07
CA ILE A 24 -5.90 9.18 -16.45
C ILE A 24 -4.74 9.73 -17.29
N ASN A 25 -3.89 10.57 -16.68
CA ASN A 25 -2.79 11.23 -17.38
C ASN A 25 -1.49 10.42 -17.41
N ASN A 26 -1.47 9.25 -16.81
CA ASN A 26 -0.32 8.35 -16.76
C ASN A 26 -0.71 6.94 -17.21
N PRO A 27 0.23 6.10 -17.64
CA PRO A 27 -0.04 4.70 -17.97
C PRO A 27 -0.24 3.85 -16.71
N PHE A 28 -1.04 4.32 -15.76
CA PHE A 28 -1.28 3.68 -14.49
C PHE A 28 -2.62 2.95 -14.45
N VAL A 29 -2.64 1.79 -13.84
CA VAL A 29 -3.83 0.96 -13.69
C VAL A 29 -4.11 0.73 -12.22
N ASN A 30 -5.24 1.24 -11.73
CA ASN A 30 -5.68 1.01 -10.37
C ASN A 30 -6.29 -0.39 -10.22
N ARG A 31 -5.76 -1.18 -9.30
CA ARG A 31 -6.24 -2.51 -8.90
C ARG A 31 -6.47 -2.56 -7.38
N GLY A 32 -6.93 -1.45 -6.80
CA GLY A 32 -7.43 -1.41 -5.43
C GLY A 32 -8.80 -2.06 -5.32
N ILE A 33 -9.05 -2.83 -4.25
CA ILE A 33 -10.36 -3.35 -3.88
C ILE A 33 -10.55 -3.15 -2.38
N SER A 34 -11.59 -2.42 -2.00
CA SER A 34 -11.89 -2.07 -0.62
C SER A 34 -11.99 -3.29 0.28
N GLY A 35 -11.46 -3.16 1.49
CA GLY A 35 -11.53 -4.17 2.55
C GLY A 35 -10.60 -5.36 2.39
N GLN A 36 -9.94 -5.52 1.25
CA GLN A 36 -9.11 -6.71 1.01
C GLN A 36 -7.85 -6.76 1.87
N THR A 37 -7.53 -8.00 2.25
CA THR A 37 -6.33 -8.41 2.96
C THR A 37 -5.30 -9.01 2.01
N THR A 38 -4.07 -9.22 2.49
CA THR A 38 -2.98 -9.72 1.67
C THR A 38 -3.23 -11.11 1.05
N PRO A 39 -3.86 -12.09 1.72
CA PRO A 39 -4.24 -13.36 1.07
C PRO A 39 -5.20 -13.17 -0.11
N GLN A 40 -6.17 -12.28 0.03
CA GLN A 40 -7.13 -11.98 -1.05
C GLN A 40 -6.44 -11.33 -2.26
N MET A 41 -5.49 -10.43 -2.00
CA MET A 41 -4.67 -9.82 -3.05
C MET A 41 -3.78 -10.85 -3.75
N LEU A 42 -3.16 -11.77 -2.99
CA LEU A 42 -2.31 -12.82 -3.52
C LEU A 42 -3.08 -13.75 -4.50
N ILE A 43 -4.31 -14.14 -4.15
CA ILE A 43 -5.16 -14.99 -5.00
C ILE A 43 -5.45 -14.32 -6.35
N ARG A 44 -5.69 -13.01 -6.37
CA ARG A 44 -5.99 -12.27 -7.61
C ARG A 44 -4.77 -11.65 -8.28
N PHE A 45 -3.56 -11.85 -7.75
CA PHE A 45 -2.36 -11.17 -8.24
C PHE A 45 -2.04 -11.52 -9.70
N LYS A 46 -2.23 -12.78 -10.09
CA LYS A 46 -2.00 -13.21 -11.47
C LYS A 46 -2.95 -12.54 -12.46
N PRO A 47 -4.29 -12.58 -12.31
CA PRO A 47 -5.20 -11.91 -13.24
C PRO A 47 -5.10 -10.39 -13.23
N ASP A 48 -4.85 -9.79 -12.05
CA ASP A 48 -4.90 -8.33 -11.88
C ASP A 48 -3.55 -7.63 -12.12
N VAL A 49 -2.44 -8.37 -12.08
CA VAL A 49 -1.10 -7.84 -12.30
C VAL A 49 -0.41 -8.55 -13.46
N VAL A 50 -0.08 -9.83 -13.31
CA VAL A 50 0.77 -10.55 -14.27
C VAL A 50 0.17 -10.58 -15.67
N ASN A 51 -1.13 -10.90 -15.79
CA ASN A 51 -1.81 -10.99 -17.07
C ASN A 51 -1.95 -9.63 -17.79
N LEU A 52 -1.81 -8.52 -17.07
CA LEU A 52 -1.78 -7.18 -17.65
C LEU A 52 -0.43 -6.84 -18.27
N LYS A 53 0.61 -7.66 -18.02
CA LYS A 53 1.97 -7.46 -18.53
C LYS A 53 2.49 -6.04 -18.28
N PRO A 54 2.47 -5.54 -17.05
CA PRO A 54 2.99 -4.22 -16.72
C PRO A 54 4.50 -4.23 -16.73
N THR A 55 5.11 -3.05 -16.81
CA THR A 55 6.55 -2.86 -16.57
C THR A 55 6.87 -2.87 -15.08
N ALA A 56 5.92 -2.42 -14.26
CA ALA A 56 6.09 -2.36 -12.81
C ALA A 56 4.77 -2.57 -12.06
N VAL A 57 4.88 -2.99 -10.81
CA VAL A 57 3.78 -3.05 -9.84
C VAL A 57 4.14 -2.28 -8.57
N VAL A 58 3.21 -1.47 -8.09
CA VAL A 58 3.25 -0.76 -6.81
C VAL A 58 2.31 -1.48 -5.85
N ILE A 59 2.83 -2.04 -4.76
CA ILE A 59 2.08 -2.85 -3.80
C ILE A 59 1.92 -2.06 -2.50
N LEU A 60 0.66 -1.73 -2.14
CA LEU A 60 0.30 -1.11 -0.87
C LEU A 60 -0.74 -1.99 -0.17
N ALA A 61 -0.32 -2.74 0.84
CA ALA A 61 -1.12 -3.77 1.49
C ALA A 61 -0.76 -3.98 2.96
N GLY A 62 -1.66 -4.58 3.75
CA GLY A 62 -1.40 -5.01 5.12
C GLY A 62 -2.27 -4.35 6.18
N ILE A 63 -2.81 -3.15 5.94
CA ILE A 63 -3.60 -2.43 6.97
C ILE A 63 -4.87 -3.18 7.35
N ASN A 64 -5.56 -3.81 6.39
CA ASN A 64 -6.78 -4.58 6.62
C ASN A 64 -6.51 -5.92 7.33
N ASP A 65 -5.33 -6.48 7.12
CA ASP A 65 -4.85 -7.65 7.85
C ASP A 65 -4.65 -7.31 9.34
N ILE A 66 -3.98 -6.18 9.61
CA ILE A 66 -3.81 -5.66 10.98
C ILE A 66 -5.16 -5.36 11.63
N ALA A 67 -6.15 -4.87 10.86
CA ALA A 67 -7.51 -4.64 11.32
C ALA A 67 -8.32 -5.92 11.55
N GLY A 68 -7.81 -7.08 11.09
CA GLY A 68 -8.47 -8.38 11.27
C GLY A 68 -9.66 -8.61 10.34
N ASN A 69 -9.71 -7.97 9.17
CA ASN A 69 -10.85 -8.04 8.25
C ASN A 69 -11.20 -9.46 7.80
N THR A 70 -10.21 -10.36 7.73
CA THR A 70 -10.41 -11.79 7.41
C THR A 70 -10.00 -12.71 8.57
N GLY A 71 -10.00 -12.18 9.79
CA GLY A 71 -9.55 -12.86 11.00
C GLY A 71 -8.15 -12.44 11.44
N PRO A 72 -7.71 -12.88 12.63
CA PRO A 72 -6.39 -12.56 13.15
C PRO A 72 -5.27 -13.10 12.26
N MET A 73 -4.22 -12.30 12.05
CA MET A 73 -3.03 -12.71 11.31
C MET A 73 -1.79 -12.13 11.97
N GLU A 74 -0.73 -12.94 12.07
CA GLU A 74 0.56 -12.48 12.58
C GLU A 74 1.24 -11.56 11.56
N ILE A 75 2.01 -10.60 12.06
CA ILE A 75 2.66 -9.59 11.21
C ILE A 75 3.60 -10.23 10.18
N GLU A 76 4.30 -11.27 10.56
CA GLU A 76 5.18 -12.03 9.69
C GLU A 76 4.42 -12.66 8.51
N ASN A 77 3.24 -13.22 8.76
CA ASN A 77 2.41 -13.83 7.71
C ASN A 77 1.85 -12.78 6.73
N ILE A 78 1.55 -11.57 7.23
CA ILE A 78 1.18 -10.44 6.36
C ILE A 78 2.35 -10.08 5.44
N ALA A 79 3.54 -9.97 6.00
CA ALA A 79 4.77 -9.69 5.24
C ALA A 79 5.05 -10.78 4.19
N GLU A 80 4.95 -12.06 4.56
CA GLU A 80 5.15 -13.20 3.65
C GLU A 80 4.20 -13.21 2.45
N ASN A 81 2.94 -12.81 2.62
CA ASN A 81 2.01 -12.66 1.52
C ASN A 81 2.47 -11.56 0.54
N ILE A 82 2.98 -10.44 1.06
CA ILE A 82 3.52 -9.34 0.24
C ILE A 82 4.81 -9.78 -0.47
N PHE A 83 5.68 -10.52 0.21
CA PHE A 83 6.89 -11.09 -0.39
C PHE A 83 6.56 -12.05 -1.52
N SER A 84 5.56 -12.93 -1.33
CA SER A 84 5.09 -13.85 -2.37
C SER A 84 4.57 -13.11 -3.60
N MET A 85 3.79 -12.02 -3.44
CA MET A 85 3.37 -11.18 -4.57
C MET A 85 4.56 -10.57 -5.30
N SER A 86 5.57 -10.11 -4.55
CA SER A 86 6.81 -9.57 -5.09
C SER A 86 7.58 -10.61 -5.91
N GLU A 87 7.76 -11.81 -5.38
CA GLU A 87 8.45 -12.92 -6.05
C GLU A 87 7.73 -13.34 -7.34
N ILE A 88 6.40 -13.40 -7.32
CA ILE A 88 5.61 -13.66 -8.52
C ILE A 88 5.84 -12.57 -9.58
N ALA A 89 5.85 -11.29 -9.20
CA ALA A 89 6.12 -10.19 -10.12
C ALA A 89 7.52 -10.29 -10.72
N LEU A 90 8.55 -10.44 -9.89
CA LEU A 90 9.96 -10.57 -10.32
C LEU A 90 10.16 -11.75 -11.27
N SER A 91 9.53 -12.90 -10.98
CA SER A 91 9.59 -14.10 -11.84
C SER A 91 8.95 -13.89 -13.22
N ASN A 92 8.14 -12.85 -13.37
CA ASN A 92 7.50 -12.43 -14.62
C ASN A 92 8.14 -11.18 -15.24
N ASN A 93 9.35 -10.79 -14.81
CA ASN A 93 10.09 -9.62 -15.26
C ASN A 93 9.30 -8.30 -15.02
N ILE A 94 8.52 -8.24 -13.96
CA ILE A 94 7.79 -7.06 -13.52
C ILE A 94 8.59 -6.43 -12.37
N GLU A 95 8.94 -5.17 -12.51
CA GLU A 95 9.61 -4.44 -11.44
C GLU A 95 8.67 -4.21 -10.26
N VAL A 96 9.22 -4.23 -9.04
CA VAL A 96 8.42 -4.17 -7.81
C VAL A 96 8.77 -2.93 -7.00
N PHE A 97 7.73 -2.23 -6.58
CA PHE A 97 7.77 -1.18 -5.56
C PHE A 97 6.89 -1.63 -4.39
N ILE A 98 7.48 -1.85 -3.22
CA ILE A 98 6.75 -2.15 -2.00
C ILE A 98 6.60 -0.86 -1.20
N CYS A 99 5.35 -0.47 -0.91
CA CYS A 99 5.06 0.71 -0.14
C CYS A 99 4.98 0.40 1.36
N SER A 100 5.44 1.33 2.19
CA SER A 100 5.09 1.30 3.60
C SER A 100 3.58 1.38 3.79
N VAL A 101 3.04 0.65 4.74
CA VAL A 101 1.70 0.86 5.25
C VAL A 101 1.62 2.27 5.85
N LEU A 102 0.54 3.00 5.56
CA LEU A 102 0.35 4.36 6.06
C LEU A 102 0.22 4.39 7.59
N PRO A 103 0.55 5.51 8.23
CA PRO A 103 0.35 5.67 9.67
C PRO A 103 -1.11 5.43 10.06
N ALA A 104 -1.36 4.66 11.12
CA ALA A 104 -2.69 4.48 11.69
C ALA A 104 -2.59 4.19 13.19
N LYS A 105 -3.41 4.86 14.01
CA LYS A 105 -3.46 4.67 15.46
C LYS A 105 -4.58 3.76 15.91
N ALA A 106 -5.67 3.73 15.17
CA ALA A 106 -6.89 3.01 15.49
C ALA A 106 -7.69 2.72 14.22
N PHE A 107 -8.61 1.80 14.34
CA PHE A 107 -9.61 1.51 13.32
C PHE A 107 -11.00 1.84 13.86
N PRO A 108 -11.70 2.88 13.32
CA PRO A 108 -13.05 3.24 13.78
C PRO A 108 -14.03 2.07 13.67
N TRP A 109 -13.85 1.19 12.67
CA TRP A 109 -14.71 0.01 12.44
C TRP A 109 -14.28 -1.23 13.25
N SER A 110 -13.09 -1.22 13.85
CA SER A 110 -12.56 -2.36 14.63
C SER A 110 -11.84 -1.89 15.92
N PRO A 111 -12.57 -1.25 16.86
CA PRO A 111 -11.97 -0.60 18.03
C PRO A 111 -11.37 -1.56 19.06
N SER A 112 -11.63 -2.87 18.91
CA SER A 112 -11.01 -3.92 19.73
C SER A 112 -9.53 -4.14 19.41
N ILE A 113 -9.08 -3.82 18.21
CA ILE A 113 -7.68 -3.96 17.82
C ILE A 113 -6.84 -2.90 18.54
N LYS A 114 -5.83 -3.35 19.27
CA LYS A 114 -4.94 -2.49 20.05
C LYS A 114 -3.55 -2.43 19.43
N ASN A 115 -2.78 -1.40 19.83
CA ASN A 115 -1.38 -1.21 19.41
C ASN A 115 -1.22 -1.10 17.87
N VAL A 116 -2.20 -0.50 17.19
CA VAL A 116 -2.23 -0.41 15.73
C VAL A 116 -0.95 0.23 15.18
N ALA A 117 -0.55 1.41 15.69
CA ALA A 117 0.66 2.09 15.24
C ALA A 117 1.92 1.22 15.39
N LYS A 118 2.04 0.48 16.51
CA LYS A 118 3.16 -0.44 16.73
C LYS A 118 3.20 -1.55 15.69
N LYS A 119 2.04 -2.17 15.39
CA LYS A 119 1.92 -3.23 14.38
C LYS A 119 2.25 -2.72 12.98
N VAL A 120 1.82 -1.50 12.65
CA VAL A 120 2.17 -0.85 11.36
C VAL A 120 3.69 -0.67 11.26
N ILE A 121 4.34 -0.19 12.31
CA ILE A 121 5.80 -0.02 12.34
C ILE A 121 6.51 -1.37 12.22
N GLU A 122 6.06 -2.40 12.93
CA GLU A 122 6.63 -3.75 12.85
C GLU A 122 6.55 -4.31 11.43
N LEU A 123 5.39 -4.19 10.77
CA LEU A 123 5.24 -4.62 9.37
C LEU A 123 6.15 -3.81 8.45
N ASN A 124 6.18 -2.48 8.58
CA ASN A 124 7.01 -1.63 7.75
C ASN A 124 8.51 -1.93 7.88
N LEU A 125 8.98 -2.32 9.06
CA LEU A 125 10.37 -2.75 9.26
C LEU A 125 10.68 -4.04 8.49
N LEU A 126 9.79 -5.04 8.53
CA LEU A 126 9.94 -6.27 7.75
C LEU A 126 9.96 -6.01 6.25
N LEU A 127 9.04 -5.17 5.76
CA LEU A 127 8.97 -4.79 4.34
C LEU A 127 10.23 -4.07 3.89
N LYS A 128 10.73 -3.13 4.69
CA LYS A 128 11.95 -2.37 4.40
C LYS A 128 13.19 -3.27 4.36
N ASP A 129 13.33 -4.16 5.33
CA ASP A 129 14.44 -5.12 5.40
C ASP A 129 14.43 -6.09 4.20
N TYR A 130 13.25 -6.61 3.84
CA TYR A 130 13.09 -7.45 2.64
C TYR A 130 13.49 -6.70 1.36
N CYS A 131 13.03 -5.46 1.19
CA CYS A 131 13.38 -4.64 0.04
C CYS A 131 14.89 -4.43 -0.07
N LEU A 132 15.55 -4.12 1.05
CA LEU A 132 17.00 -3.92 1.10
C LEU A 132 17.76 -5.20 0.70
N LYS A 133 17.36 -6.35 1.25
CA LYS A 133 18.00 -7.64 0.98
C LYS A 133 17.84 -8.12 -0.47
N ASN A 134 16.73 -7.76 -1.11
CA ASN A 134 16.38 -8.23 -2.45
C ASN A 134 16.57 -7.16 -3.55
N ASN A 135 17.16 -6.00 -3.21
CA ASN A 135 17.33 -4.88 -4.14
C ASN A 135 16.01 -4.39 -4.78
N ILE A 136 14.95 -4.35 -3.97
CA ILE A 136 13.61 -3.87 -4.34
C ILE A 136 13.44 -2.44 -3.82
N GLN A 137 12.69 -1.63 -4.55
CA GLN A 137 12.40 -0.25 -4.14
C GLN A 137 11.37 -0.24 -2.99
N TYR A 138 11.75 0.38 -1.87
CA TYR A 138 10.86 0.65 -0.73
C TYR A 138 10.34 2.08 -0.81
N VAL A 139 9.02 2.24 -0.97
CA VAL A 139 8.36 3.54 -1.08
C VAL A 139 7.84 3.97 0.29
N ASP A 140 8.51 4.91 0.93
CA ASP A 140 8.22 5.33 2.31
C ASP A 140 7.15 6.44 2.36
N TYR A 141 5.88 6.06 2.29
CA TYR A 141 4.77 6.97 2.57
C TYR A 141 4.63 7.29 4.06
N HIS A 142 4.96 6.29 4.92
CA HIS A 142 4.75 6.42 6.36
C HIS A 142 5.47 7.63 6.94
N SER A 143 6.75 7.78 6.68
CA SER A 143 7.58 8.83 7.28
C SER A 143 7.12 10.25 6.92
N VAL A 144 6.54 10.47 5.74
CA VAL A 144 6.09 11.80 5.29
C VAL A 144 4.67 12.12 5.74
N MET A 145 3.87 11.11 6.07
CA MET A 145 2.45 11.25 6.42
C MET A 145 2.18 11.13 7.92
N ASP A 146 3.15 10.67 8.72
CA ASP A 146 3.02 10.49 10.17
C ASP A 146 2.88 11.85 10.89
N ASP A 147 1.95 11.92 11.83
CA ASP A 147 1.72 13.06 12.72
C ASP A 147 2.76 13.17 13.86
N GLY A 148 3.75 12.29 13.89
CA GLY A 148 4.76 12.16 14.95
C GLY A 148 4.32 11.26 16.11
N ASN A 149 3.12 10.69 16.05
CA ASN A 149 2.57 9.79 17.07
C ASN A 149 1.97 8.51 16.45
N GLY A 150 2.36 8.17 15.22
CA GLY A 150 1.97 6.96 14.51
C GLY A 150 0.62 6.99 13.82
N GLY A 151 -0.01 8.15 13.66
CA GLY A 151 -1.24 8.35 12.92
C GLY A 151 -1.07 9.25 11.70
N LEU A 152 -2.04 9.25 10.80
CA LEU A 152 -2.10 10.23 9.72
C LEU A 152 -2.32 11.63 10.30
N LYS A 153 -1.72 12.65 9.68
CA LYS A 153 -1.94 14.06 10.03
C LYS A 153 -3.40 14.44 9.79
N VAL A 154 -4.03 15.01 10.81
CA VAL A 154 -5.42 15.49 10.77
C VAL A 154 -5.39 17.01 10.97
N PRO A 155 -6.06 17.79 10.11
CA PRO A 155 -6.91 17.42 8.96
C PRO A 155 -6.13 17.27 7.63
N GLU A 156 -4.80 17.42 7.63
CA GLU A 156 -3.99 17.59 6.41
C GLU A 156 -4.06 16.37 5.48
N HIS A 157 -3.97 15.15 6.03
CA HIS A 157 -3.88 13.94 5.22
C HIS A 157 -5.09 13.01 5.35
N THR A 158 -5.92 13.18 6.38
CA THR A 158 -7.14 12.38 6.64
C THR A 158 -8.18 13.21 7.39
N THR A 159 -9.30 12.62 7.75
CA THR A 159 -10.36 13.27 8.54
C THR A 159 -10.41 12.73 9.96
N GLU A 160 -10.96 13.52 10.91
CA GLU A 160 -11.12 13.11 12.31
C GLU A 160 -11.98 11.84 12.49
N ASN A 161 -12.86 11.56 11.54
CA ASN A 161 -13.79 10.42 11.60
C ASN A 161 -13.23 9.16 10.93
N ASP A 162 -12.18 9.26 10.12
CA ASP A 162 -11.63 8.13 9.36
C ASP A 162 -10.32 7.62 9.98
N LEU A 163 -9.30 8.46 10.08
CA LEU A 163 -7.98 8.18 10.66
C LEU A 163 -7.11 7.18 9.87
N VAL A 164 -7.60 6.62 8.76
CA VAL A 164 -6.92 5.56 7.98
C VAL A 164 -6.83 5.90 6.50
N HIS A 165 -7.93 6.40 5.90
CA HIS A 165 -7.94 6.71 4.47
C HIS A 165 -7.45 8.13 4.22
N PRO A 166 -6.54 8.33 3.25
CA PRO A 166 -6.12 9.66 2.85
C PRO A 166 -7.29 10.48 2.30
N ASN A 167 -7.31 11.77 2.61
CA ASN A 167 -8.10 12.75 1.89
C ASN A 167 -7.38 13.16 0.60
N LYS A 168 -7.95 14.11 -0.16
CA LYS A 168 -7.38 14.57 -1.44
C LYS A 168 -5.93 15.06 -1.31
N ASP A 169 -5.60 15.77 -0.25
CA ASP A 169 -4.26 16.31 -0.04
C ASP A 169 -3.29 15.22 0.43
N GLY A 170 -3.75 14.26 1.22
CA GLY A 170 -2.99 13.05 1.55
C GLY A 170 -2.60 12.24 0.31
N TYR A 171 -3.52 12.06 -0.64
CA TYR A 171 -3.19 11.42 -1.92
C TYR A 171 -2.16 12.21 -2.74
N LYS A 172 -2.21 13.55 -2.75
CA LYS A 172 -1.18 14.38 -3.43
C LYS A 172 0.21 14.17 -2.84
N VAL A 173 0.30 13.98 -1.51
CA VAL A 173 1.59 13.64 -0.87
C VAL A 173 2.08 12.29 -1.37
N MET A 174 1.21 11.27 -1.42
CA MET A 174 1.55 9.95 -1.96
C MET A 174 2.01 10.03 -3.42
N GLU A 175 1.32 10.82 -4.27
CA GLU A 175 1.71 11.06 -5.66
C GLU A 175 3.12 11.63 -5.79
N GLY A 176 3.43 12.67 -5.01
CA GLY A 176 4.77 13.27 -5.00
C GLY A 176 5.85 12.26 -4.65
N VAL A 177 5.59 11.38 -3.68
CA VAL A 177 6.55 10.34 -3.27
C VAL A 177 6.74 9.31 -4.38
N ILE A 178 5.66 8.69 -4.88
CA ILE A 178 5.80 7.59 -5.87
C ILE A 178 6.34 8.07 -7.22
N LEU A 179 5.98 9.26 -7.66
CA LEU A 179 6.48 9.81 -8.92
C LEU A 179 8.01 10.00 -8.91
N ASN A 180 8.62 10.33 -7.77
CA ASN A 180 10.07 10.40 -7.64
C ASN A 180 10.75 9.05 -7.92
N PHE A 181 10.12 7.94 -7.55
CA PHE A 181 10.61 6.59 -7.84
C PHE A 181 10.39 6.21 -9.31
N LEU A 182 9.23 6.55 -9.88
CA LEU A 182 8.87 6.19 -11.25
C LEU A 182 9.56 7.06 -12.32
N ALA A 183 9.93 8.31 -11.98
CA ALA A 183 10.61 9.23 -12.87
C ALA A 183 12.14 9.01 -12.98
N SER A 184 12.72 8.22 -12.11
CA SER A 184 14.16 7.94 -12.04
C SER A 184 14.64 6.96 -13.13
N LYS A 185 13.87 6.81 -14.24
CA LYS A 185 14.08 5.81 -15.31
C LYS A 185 14.16 6.42 -16.68
#